data_84b1d69e1b292d66d222b4e2f6a80061
#
_entry.id   84b1d69e1b292d66d222b4e2f6a80061
#
_cell.length_a   1.000
_cell.length_b   1.000
_cell.length_c   1.000
_cell.angle_alpha   90.00
_cell.angle_beta   90.00
_cell.angle_gamma   90.00
#
_symmetry.space_group_name_H-M   'P 1'
#
loop_
_entity.id
_entity.type
_entity.pdbx_description
1 polymer ?
#
loop_
_entity_poly.entity_id
_entity_poly.type
_entity_poly.pdbx_seq_one_letter_code
_entity_poly.pdbx_strand_id
1 'polypeptide(L)'
;MSPGHDWGRKVRLHELARGPVTLRLEPDAAERALIAKELGLESLPALVATVTVKPWLDGAEIVGRFKATVEQLCSVTLEPFEQSEAGEIEVRVVPPDSPNAPGESTHELELELDAPDPPDVLEGDAIDVSAYVVEHLALEIDPFPRKPGAEFDYQPPAAEESPFAVLKNLKTPKP
;
A
#
# COMPACT_ATOMS: atom_id res chain seq x y z
N MET A 1 -7.43 5.80 12.10
CA MET A 1 -7.16 4.74 13.11
C MET A 1 -7.15 3.43 12.34
N SER A 2 -5.95 2.94 11.98
CA SER A 2 -5.83 1.59 11.43
C SER A 2 -6.13 0.59 12.56
N PRO A 3 -6.93 -0.46 12.34
CA PRO A 3 -7.11 -1.51 13.33
C PRO A 3 -5.74 -2.11 13.63
N GLY A 4 -5.33 -2.09 14.89
CA GLY A 4 -4.04 -2.64 15.28
C GLY A 4 -3.98 -4.12 14.89
N HIS A 5 -2.98 -4.48 14.09
CA HIS A 5 -2.75 -5.88 13.71
C HIS A 5 -2.10 -6.59 14.88
N ASP A 6 -2.82 -7.56 15.47
CA ASP A 6 -2.36 -8.27 16.67
C ASP A 6 -1.31 -9.37 16.37
N TRP A 7 -1.05 -9.67 15.07
CA TRP A 7 -0.09 -10.71 14.66
C TRP A 7 1.37 -10.26 14.73
N GLY A 8 1.60 -8.95 14.84
CA GLY A 8 2.93 -8.39 14.94
C GLY A 8 3.31 -8.04 16.37
N ARG A 9 4.60 -8.18 16.68
CA ARG A 9 5.12 -7.65 17.93
C ARG A 9 5.21 -6.13 17.86
N LYS A 10 4.67 -5.46 18.87
CA LYS A 10 4.95 -4.05 19.10
C LYS A 10 6.33 -3.93 19.76
N VAL A 11 7.18 -3.09 19.19
CA VAL A 11 8.50 -2.78 19.73
C VAL A 11 8.44 -1.43 20.43
N ARG A 12 8.81 -1.38 21.71
CA ARG A 12 8.85 -0.13 22.44
C ARG A 12 10.22 0.53 22.31
N LEU A 13 10.25 1.87 22.22
CA LEU A 13 11.49 2.62 22.08
C LEU A 13 12.54 2.27 23.16
N HIS A 14 12.12 2.05 24.41
CA HIS A 14 13.05 1.69 25.48
C HIS A 14 13.70 0.31 25.30
N GLU A 15 13.10 -0.61 24.53
CA GLU A 15 13.71 -1.91 24.25
C GLU A 15 14.97 -1.76 23.38
N LEU A 16 14.99 -0.71 22.53
CA LEU A 16 16.11 -0.42 21.63
C LEU A 16 17.38 0.05 22.36
N ALA A 17 17.27 0.43 23.63
CA ALA A 17 18.44 0.72 24.46
C ALA A 17 19.40 -0.50 24.64
N ARG A 18 18.89 -1.72 24.36
CA ARG A 18 19.66 -2.97 24.40
C ARG A 18 20.25 -3.36 23.03
N GLY A 19 19.92 -2.61 21.99
CA GLY A 19 20.34 -2.84 20.61
C GLY A 19 19.18 -3.06 19.66
N PRO A 20 19.47 -3.26 18.36
CA PRO A 20 18.45 -3.51 17.34
C PRO A 20 17.62 -4.76 17.63
N VAL A 21 16.34 -4.70 17.28
CA VAL A 21 15.40 -5.82 17.40
C VAL A 21 15.04 -6.30 16.00
N THR A 22 15.35 -7.54 15.65
CA THR A 22 14.98 -8.16 14.38
C THR A 22 13.82 -9.10 14.60
N LEU A 23 12.77 -8.95 13.78
CA LEU A 23 11.54 -9.72 13.81
C LEU A 23 11.34 -10.44 12.48
N ARG A 24 10.93 -11.71 12.55
CA ARG A 24 10.33 -12.41 11.43
C ARG A 24 8.83 -12.47 11.69
N LEU A 25 8.06 -11.91 10.78
CA LEU A 25 6.62 -11.79 10.86
C LEU A 25 5.99 -12.70 9.80
N GLU A 26 5.06 -13.55 10.24
CA GLU A 26 4.36 -14.51 9.37
C GLU A 26 2.95 -14.69 9.94
N PRO A 27 1.96 -13.90 9.45
CA PRO A 27 0.60 -13.97 9.95
C PRO A 27 -0.02 -15.34 9.68
N ASP A 28 -0.85 -15.80 10.61
CA ASP A 28 -1.62 -17.03 10.42
C ASP A 28 -2.75 -16.85 9.38
N ALA A 29 -3.52 -17.93 9.13
CA ALA A 29 -4.57 -17.90 8.12
C ALA A 29 -5.71 -16.93 8.46
N ALA A 30 -6.06 -16.78 9.75
CA ALA A 30 -7.11 -15.88 10.19
C ALA A 30 -6.67 -14.42 10.07
N GLU A 31 -5.45 -14.14 10.44
CA GLU A 31 -4.81 -12.82 10.33
C GLU A 31 -4.67 -12.41 8.87
N ARG A 32 -4.22 -13.31 7.98
CA ARG A 32 -4.15 -13.05 6.53
C ARG A 32 -5.52 -12.73 5.93
N ALA A 33 -6.59 -13.41 6.39
CA ALA A 33 -7.94 -13.11 5.94
C ALA A 33 -8.41 -11.71 6.35
N LEU A 34 -8.01 -11.23 7.53
CA LEU A 34 -8.29 -9.86 7.98
C LEU A 34 -7.52 -8.83 7.14
N ILE A 35 -6.23 -9.06 6.89
CA ILE A 35 -5.39 -8.21 6.04
C ILE A 35 -5.95 -8.17 4.61
N ALA A 36 -6.31 -9.32 4.03
CA ALA A 36 -6.90 -9.38 2.70
C ALA A 36 -8.18 -8.54 2.61
N LYS A 37 -9.05 -8.64 3.60
CA LYS A 37 -10.28 -7.84 3.66
C LYS A 37 -9.99 -6.34 3.75
N GLU A 38 -9.00 -5.93 4.54
CA GLU A 38 -8.60 -4.54 4.70
C GLU A 38 -8.05 -3.97 3.39
N LEU A 39 -7.23 -4.74 2.68
CA LEU A 39 -6.61 -4.35 1.41
C LEU A 39 -7.52 -4.56 0.18
N GLY A 40 -8.73 -5.07 0.37
CA GLY A 40 -9.68 -5.32 -0.73
C GLY A 40 -9.25 -6.44 -1.68
N LEU A 41 -8.45 -7.40 -1.19
CA LEU A 41 -8.01 -8.59 -1.94
C LEU A 41 -9.03 -9.71 -1.85
N GLU A 42 -9.07 -10.59 -2.85
CA GLU A 42 -9.85 -11.83 -2.78
C GLU A 42 -9.30 -12.76 -1.69
N SER A 43 -7.96 -12.90 -1.63
CA SER A 43 -7.26 -13.61 -0.58
C SER A 43 -5.80 -13.16 -0.46
N LEU A 44 -5.15 -13.56 0.66
CA LEU A 44 -3.73 -13.38 0.91
C LEU A 44 -3.12 -14.75 1.25
N PRO A 45 -2.78 -15.59 0.25
CA PRO A 45 -2.26 -16.94 0.47
C PRO A 45 -0.99 -16.98 1.32
N ALA A 46 -0.10 -16.00 1.15
CA ALA A 46 1.14 -15.93 1.90
C ALA A 46 1.57 -14.47 2.17
N LEU A 47 2.14 -14.24 3.36
CA LEU A 47 2.87 -13.02 3.71
C LEU A 47 3.98 -13.39 4.68
N VAL A 48 5.21 -13.00 4.36
CA VAL A 48 6.37 -13.16 5.22
C VAL A 48 7.18 -11.88 5.17
N ALA A 49 7.52 -11.32 6.32
CA ALA A 49 8.40 -10.16 6.43
C ALA A 49 9.56 -10.42 7.40
N THR A 50 10.68 -9.78 7.12
CA THR A 50 11.80 -9.71 8.07
C THR A 50 12.13 -8.23 8.24
N VAL A 51 11.94 -7.73 9.45
CA VAL A 51 12.06 -6.32 9.80
C VAL A 51 13.02 -6.15 10.97
N THR A 52 13.89 -5.16 10.88
CA THR A 52 14.81 -4.77 11.96
C THR A 52 14.48 -3.35 12.38
N VAL A 53 14.19 -3.18 13.65
CA VAL A 53 14.01 -1.88 14.29
C VAL A 53 15.28 -1.53 15.01
N LYS A 54 15.90 -0.41 14.67
CA LYS A 54 17.17 0.04 15.27
C LYS A 54 17.04 1.46 15.82
N PRO A 55 17.83 1.82 16.86
CA PRO A 55 17.83 3.19 17.38
C PRO A 55 18.18 4.20 16.27
N TRP A 56 17.45 5.31 16.22
CA TRP A 56 17.75 6.45 15.37
C TRP A 56 17.33 7.74 16.07
N LEU A 57 18.31 8.62 16.35
CA LEU A 57 18.09 9.82 17.15
C LEU A 57 17.42 9.49 18.50
N ASP A 58 16.32 10.14 18.80
CA ASP A 58 15.44 9.86 19.95
C ASP A 58 14.26 8.92 19.63
N GLY A 59 14.23 8.40 18.41
CA GLY A 59 13.25 7.45 17.91
C GLY A 59 13.87 6.16 17.38
N ALA A 60 13.37 5.69 16.23
CA ALA A 60 13.84 4.45 15.62
C ALA A 60 13.85 4.55 14.09
N GLU A 61 14.66 3.70 13.46
CA GLU A 61 14.60 3.40 12.05
C GLU A 61 14.16 1.94 11.85
N ILE A 62 13.16 1.75 11.01
CA ILE A 62 12.54 0.47 10.69
C ILE A 62 13.01 0.12 9.28
N VAL A 63 13.79 -0.94 9.15
CA VAL A 63 14.27 -1.43 7.86
C VAL A 63 13.90 -2.90 7.68
N GLY A 64 13.44 -3.27 6.50
CA GLY A 64 13.05 -4.64 6.28
C GLY A 64 12.68 -4.92 4.85
N ARG A 65 12.17 -6.12 4.65
CA ARG A 65 11.64 -6.59 3.37
C ARG A 65 10.52 -7.57 3.61
N PHE A 66 9.58 -7.61 2.69
CA PHE A 66 8.51 -8.59 2.71
C PHE A 66 8.36 -9.28 1.35
N LYS A 67 7.67 -10.42 1.39
CA LYS A 67 7.17 -11.13 0.22
C LYS A 67 5.75 -11.59 0.53
N ALA A 68 4.86 -11.41 -0.44
CA ALA A 68 3.47 -11.81 -0.34
C ALA A 68 3.03 -12.53 -1.62
N THR A 69 2.02 -13.37 -1.50
CA THR A 69 1.20 -13.84 -2.62
C THR A 69 -0.20 -13.27 -2.37
N VAL A 70 -0.67 -12.47 -3.30
CA VAL A 70 -1.99 -11.84 -3.25
C VAL A 70 -2.87 -12.42 -4.34
N GLU A 71 -4.16 -12.57 -4.08
CA GLU A 71 -5.15 -12.94 -5.08
C GLU A 71 -6.06 -11.74 -5.34
N GLN A 72 -6.15 -11.33 -6.60
CA GLN A 72 -6.94 -10.19 -7.04
C GLN A 72 -7.82 -10.55 -8.24
N LEU A 73 -8.88 -9.77 -8.48
CA LEU A 73 -9.67 -9.89 -9.70
C LEU A 73 -9.01 -9.13 -10.85
N CYS A 74 -8.85 -9.80 -11.97
CA CYS A 74 -8.38 -9.15 -13.19
C CYS A 74 -9.36 -8.04 -13.62
N SER A 75 -8.85 -6.82 -13.81
CA SER A 75 -9.67 -5.66 -14.22
C SER A 75 -10.28 -5.80 -15.62
N VAL A 76 -9.83 -6.79 -16.42
CA VAL A 76 -10.32 -7.03 -17.78
C VAL A 76 -11.31 -8.19 -17.84
N THR A 77 -10.96 -9.33 -17.20
CA THR A 77 -11.75 -10.57 -17.32
C THR A 77 -12.62 -10.84 -16.09
N LEU A 78 -12.39 -10.13 -14.98
CA LEU A 78 -13.03 -10.35 -13.67
C LEU A 78 -12.76 -11.75 -13.09
N GLU A 79 -11.73 -12.44 -13.59
CA GLU A 79 -11.31 -13.72 -13.07
C GLU A 79 -10.27 -13.51 -11.96
N PRO A 80 -10.32 -14.31 -10.88
CA PRO A 80 -9.29 -14.27 -9.85
C PRO A 80 -7.97 -14.81 -10.40
N PHE A 81 -6.87 -14.23 -9.93
CA PHE A 81 -5.51 -14.71 -10.22
C PHE A 81 -4.55 -14.32 -9.10
N GLU A 82 -3.54 -15.14 -8.90
CA GLU A 82 -2.49 -14.89 -7.92
C GLU A 82 -1.37 -14.07 -8.53
N GLN A 83 -0.80 -13.17 -7.72
CA GLN A 83 0.35 -12.36 -8.03
C GLN A 83 1.33 -12.37 -6.86
N SER A 84 2.62 -12.34 -7.16
CA SER A 84 3.67 -12.26 -6.14
C SER A 84 4.13 -10.83 -6.00
N GLU A 85 4.05 -10.31 -4.78
CA GLU A 85 4.51 -8.98 -4.42
C GLU A 85 5.72 -9.06 -3.50
N ALA A 86 6.62 -8.11 -3.62
CA ALA A 86 7.78 -7.99 -2.74
C ALA A 86 8.21 -6.53 -2.67
N GLY A 87 8.53 -6.07 -1.47
CA GLY A 87 8.96 -4.70 -1.25
C GLY A 87 9.97 -4.57 -0.12
N GLU A 88 10.55 -3.39 -0.04
CA GLU A 88 11.44 -2.99 1.05
C GLU A 88 10.70 -2.02 1.97
N ILE A 89 11.09 -2.01 3.22
CA ILE A 89 10.56 -1.12 4.26
C ILE A 89 11.72 -0.28 4.75
N GLU A 90 11.59 1.04 4.64
CA GLU A 90 12.53 1.99 5.20
C GLU A 90 11.75 3.19 5.73
N VAL A 91 11.54 3.22 7.05
CA VAL A 91 10.77 4.26 7.73
C VAL A 91 11.53 4.72 8.97
N ARG A 92 11.50 6.01 9.23
CA ARG A 92 11.99 6.61 10.47
C ARG A 92 10.83 7.09 11.28
N VAL A 93 10.90 6.86 12.59
CA VAL A 93 9.81 7.22 13.52
C VAL A 93 10.39 7.96 14.71
N VAL A 94 9.65 8.92 15.22
CA VAL A 94 10.03 9.69 16.42
C VAL A 94 8.85 9.79 17.39
N PRO A 95 9.10 9.97 18.70
CA PRO A 95 8.01 10.25 19.65
C PRO A 95 7.34 11.60 19.37
N PRO A 96 6.10 11.81 19.83
CA PRO A 96 5.33 13.03 19.53
C PRO A 96 5.93 14.32 20.10
N ASP A 97 6.75 14.22 21.13
CA ASP A 97 7.47 15.33 21.77
C ASP A 97 8.92 15.49 21.29
N SER A 98 9.28 14.76 20.21
CA SER A 98 10.61 14.81 19.64
C SER A 98 10.93 16.20 19.06
N PRO A 99 12.14 16.73 19.32
CA PRO A 99 12.63 17.90 18.61
C PRO A 99 12.88 17.64 17.10
N ASN A 100 12.90 16.36 16.71
CA ASN A 100 13.09 15.90 15.33
C ASN A 100 11.76 15.60 14.63
N ALA A 101 10.62 15.75 15.32
CA ALA A 101 9.32 15.62 14.69
C ALA A 101 9.12 16.73 13.63
N PRO A 102 8.49 16.42 12.48
CA PRO A 102 8.17 17.43 11.50
C PRO A 102 7.31 18.51 12.17
N GLY A 103 7.77 19.77 12.10
CA GLY A 103 7.03 20.90 12.67
C GLY A 103 5.69 21.07 11.97
N GLU A 104 4.69 21.63 12.66
CA GLU A 104 3.47 22.15 12.04
C GLU A 104 3.84 23.36 11.16
N SER A 105 4.48 23.09 10.02
CA SER A 105 4.89 24.13 9.09
C SER A 105 3.65 24.60 8.34
N THR A 106 3.11 25.75 8.75
CA THR A 106 2.13 26.53 7.98
C THR A 106 2.77 27.26 6.79
N HIS A 107 4.08 27.08 6.57
CA HIS A 107 4.79 27.61 5.41
C HIS A 107 4.87 26.54 4.32
N GLU A 108 4.66 26.95 3.08
CA GLU A 108 4.98 26.16 1.90
C GLU A 108 6.40 25.63 2.06
N LEU A 109 6.53 24.34 2.38
CA LEU A 109 7.81 23.66 2.33
C LEU A 109 8.23 23.67 0.88
N GLU A 110 9.28 24.43 0.54
CA GLU A 110 10.05 24.15 -0.66
C GLU A 110 10.64 22.74 -0.45
N LEU A 111 9.89 21.73 -0.89
CA LEU A 111 10.36 20.35 -0.91
C LEU A 111 11.49 20.27 -1.91
N GLU A 112 12.72 20.27 -1.41
CA GLU A 112 13.85 19.83 -2.22
C GLU A 112 13.55 18.37 -2.61
N LEU A 113 13.47 18.13 -3.92
CA LEU A 113 13.14 16.81 -4.49
C LEU A 113 14.06 15.67 -4.00
N ASP A 114 15.24 16.01 -3.49
CA ASP A 114 16.24 15.07 -2.98
C ASP A 114 16.31 15.04 -1.44
N ALA A 115 15.42 15.73 -0.73
CA ALA A 115 15.39 15.68 0.73
C ALA A 115 14.87 14.32 1.19
N PRO A 116 15.48 13.69 2.22
CA PRO A 116 14.94 12.45 2.78
C PRO A 116 13.57 12.71 3.39
N ASP A 117 12.69 11.71 3.30
CA ASP A 117 11.36 11.78 3.89
C ASP A 117 11.42 12.11 5.38
N PRO A 118 10.54 12.99 5.87
CA PRO A 118 10.48 13.32 7.29
C PRO A 118 10.08 12.06 8.09
N PRO A 119 10.52 11.96 9.36
CA PRO A 119 10.13 10.84 10.19
C PRO A 119 8.63 10.90 10.54
N ASP A 120 8.01 9.73 10.68
CA ASP A 120 6.65 9.59 11.21
C ASP A 120 6.61 9.89 12.70
N VAL A 121 5.51 10.46 13.16
CA VAL A 121 5.28 10.72 14.59
C VAL A 121 4.47 9.58 15.20
N LEU A 122 5.04 8.91 16.21
CA LEU A 122 4.38 7.80 16.88
C LEU A 122 3.18 8.26 17.71
N GLU A 123 2.13 7.45 17.77
CA GLU A 123 1.05 7.60 18.74
C GLU A 123 1.42 6.97 20.10
N GLY A 124 2.50 7.45 20.74
CA GLY A 124 2.99 6.92 21.99
C GLY A 124 4.43 6.42 21.93
N ASP A 125 4.76 5.35 22.69
CA ASP A 125 6.13 4.80 22.82
C ASP A 125 6.34 3.46 22.10
N ALA A 126 5.31 2.95 21.41
CA ALA A 126 5.32 1.64 20.79
C ALA A 126 5.16 1.72 19.27
N ILE A 127 6.06 1.01 18.59
CA ILE A 127 6.07 0.86 17.13
C ILE A 127 5.30 -0.42 16.78
N ASP A 128 4.21 -0.29 16.04
CA ASP A 128 3.49 -1.44 15.48
C ASP A 128 4.15 -1.86 14.16
N VAL A 129 5.09 -2.80 14.24
CA VAL A 129 5.86 -3.25 13.07
C VAL A 129 4.99 -3.95 12.03
N SER A 130 3.89 -4.59 12.46
CA SER A 130 2.96 -5.25 11.55
C SER A 130 2.16 -4.26 10.71
N ALA A 131 1.80 -3.12 11.29
CA ALA A 131 1.12 -2.05 10.56
C ALA A 131 1.99 -1.53 9.39
N TYR A 132 3.27 -1.28 9.63
CA TYR A 132 4.21 -0.86 8.58
C TYR A 132 4.37 -1.92 7.47
N VAL A 133 4.36 -3.21 7.80
CA VAL A 133 4.40 -4.28 6.79
C VAL A 133 3.15 -4.25 5.91
N VAL A 134 1.96 -4.10 6.49
CA VAL A 134 0.69 -4.04 5.73
C VAL A 134 0.61 -2.78 4.89
N GLU A 135 1.04 -1.64 5.42
CA GLU A 135 1.08 -0.38 4.68
C GLU A 135 1.98 -0.46 3.45
N HIS A 136 3.20 -0.99 3.60
CA HIS A 136 4.11 -1.17 2.46
C HIS A 136 3.60 -2.21 1.46
N LEU A 137 2.94 -3.28 1.93
CA LEU A 137 2.27 -4.21 1.03
C LEU A 137 1.17 -3.50 0.23
N ALA A 138 0.38 -2.63 0.86
CA ALA A 138 -0.66 -1.86 0.18
C ALA A 138 -0.10 -0.97 -0.94
N LEU A 139 1.11 -0.42 -0.76
CA LEU A 139 1.77 0.41 -1.77
C LEU A 139 2.27 -0.39 -2.98
N GLU A 140 2.59 -1.67 -2.81
CA GLU A 140 3.04 -2.54 -3.91
C GLU A 140 1.89 -3.18 -4.69
N ILE A 141 0.67 -3.21 -4.15
CA ILE A 141 -0.49 -3.80 -4.80
C ILE A 141 -0.92 -2.93 -5.99
N ASP A 142 -0.99 -3.55 -7.20
CA ASP A 142 -1.52 -2.87 -8.38
C ASP A 142 -3.03 -2.59 -8.18
N PRO A 143 -3.48 -1.33 -8.23
CA PRO A 143 -4.89 -0.98 -8.12
C PRO A 143 -5.73 -1.40 -9.34
N PHE A 144 -5.10 -1.74 -10.47
CA PHE A 144 -5.75 -2.18 -11.71
C PHE A 144 -5.13 -3.48 -12.25
N PRO A 145 -5.13 -4.57 -11.46
CA PRO A 145 -4.40 -5.78 -11.78
C PRO A 145 -4.90 -6.42 -13.06
N ARG A 146 -3.97 -6.94 -13.86
CA ARG A 146 -4.29 -7.65 -15.09
C ARG A 146 -3.64 -9.02 -15.11
N LYS A 147 -4.46 -10.05 -15.25
CA LYS A 147 -3.97 -11.41 -15.46
C LYS A 147 -3.12 -11.47 -16.72
N PRO A 148 -1.95 -12.12 -16.68
CA PRO A 148 -1.13 -12.30 -17.88
C PRO A 148 -1.93 -12.90 -19.03
N GLY A 149 -1.87 -12.26 -20.21
CA GLY A 149 -2.61 -12.69 -21.41
C GLY A 149 -4.10 -12.27 -21.43
N ALA A 150 -4.56 -11.48 -20.49
CA ALA A 150 -5.92 -10.93 -20.53
C ALA A 150 -6.07 -9.94 -21.69
N GLU A 151 -6.99 -10.24 -22.61
CA GLU A 151 -7.35 -9.37 -23.73
C GLU A 151 -8.76 -8.81 -23.51
N PHE A 152 -8.93 -7.54 -23.83
CA PHE A 152 -10.23 -6.89 -23.80
C PHE A 152 -10.95 -7.11 -25.14
N ASP A 153 -11.91 -8.04 -25.16
CA ASP A 153 -12.76 -8.27 -26.32
C ASP A 153 -14.09 -7.52 -26.13
N TYR A 154 -14.11 -6.29 -26.58
CA TYR A 154 -15.33 -5.48 -26.61
C TYR A 154 -15.92 -5.47 -28.00
N GLN A 155 -17.05 -6.15 -28.17
CA GLN A 155 -17.90 -5.99 -29.34
C GLN A 155 -18.95 -4.91 -29.01
N PRO A 156 -18.83 -3.72 -29.61
CA PRO A 156 -19.85 -2.69 -29.40
C PRO A 156 -21.22 -3.24 -29.87
N PRO A 157 -22.29 -3.03 -29.10
CA PRO A 157 -23.61 -3.39 -29.54
C PRO A 157 -23.88 -2.74 -30.93
N ALA A 158 -24.53 -3.48 -31.81
CA ALA A 158 -24.89 -2.96 -33.14
C ALA A 158 -25.51 -1.58 -32.96
N ALA A 159 -24.91 -0.58 -33.60
CA ALA A 159 -25.34 0.81 -33.44
C ALA A 159 -26.83 0.89 -33.81
N GLU A 160 -27.68 1.09 -32.81
CA GLU A 160 -29.06 1.51 -33.08
C GLU A 160 -28.97 2.78 -33.91
N GLU A 161 -29.71 2.81 -35.03
CA GLU A 161 -29.71 4.00 -35.89
C GLU A 161 -30.11 5.21 -35.05
N SER A 162 -29.16 6.12 -34.86
CA SER A 162 -29.41 7.34 -34.10
C SER A 162 -30.68 8.03 -34.68
N PRO A 163 -31.62 8.50 -33.84
CA PRO A 163 -32.76 9.31 -34.29
C PRO A 163 -32.35 10.47 -35.20
N PHE A 164 -31.07 10.88 -35.12
CA PHE A 164 -30.48 11.92 -35.96
C PHE A 164 -29.88 11.41 -37.29
N ALA A 165 -29.93 10.11 -37.58
CA ALA A 165 -29.40 9.55 -38.83
C ALA A 165 -30.09 10.18 -40.07
N VAL A 166 -31.34 10.59 -39.93
CA VAL A 166 -32.09 11.30 -40.95
C VAL A 166 -31.41 12.62 -41.36
N LEU A 167 -30.69 13.27 -40.47
CA LEU A 167 -30.00 14.54 -40.76
C LEU A 167 -28.79 14.36 -41.68
N LYS A 168 -28.23 13.17 -41.82
CA LYS A 168 -27.14 12.89 -42.78
C LYS A 168 -27.58 13.06 -44.23
N ASN A 169 -28.88 12.99 -44.49
CA ASN A 169 -29.48 13.12 -45.85
C ASN A 169 -29.86 14.55 -46.19
N LEU A 170 -29.76 15.50 -45.28
CA LEU A 170 -29.97 16.92 -45.54
C LEU A 170 -28.75 17.46 -46.31
N LYS A 171 -28.86 17.43 -47.64
CA LYS A 171 -27.92 18.15 -48.52
C LYS A 171 -28.13 19.64 -48.33
N THR A 172 -27.12 20.34 -47.82
CA THR A 172 -27.08 21.81 -47.82
C THR A 172 -27.16 22.28 -49.27
N PRO A 173 -28.15 23.08 -49.68
CA PRO A 173 -28.15 23.66 -51.03
C PRO A 173 -26.92 24.57 -51.12
N LYS A 174 -26.10 24.34 -52.14
CA LYS A 174 -24.94 25.15 -52.45
C LYS A 174 -25.43 26.46 -53.03
N PRO A 175 -24.91 27.65 -52.61
CA PRO A 175 -25.29 28.95 -53.16
C PRO A 175 -24.90 29.13 -54.62
#